data_8f002bdaf86560e2ce21d247ef507164
#
_entry.id   8f002bdaf86560e2ce21d247ef507164
#
_cell.length_a   1.000
_cell.length_b   1.000
_cell.length_c   1.000
_cell.angle_alpha   90.00
_cell.angle_beta   90.00
_cell.angle_gamma   90.00
#
_symmetry.space_group_name_H-M   'P 1'
#
loop_
_entity.id
_entity.type
_entity.pdbx_description
1 polymer ?
#
loop_
_entity_poly.entity_id
_entity_poly.type
_entity_poly.pdbx_seq_one_letter_code
_entity_poly.pdbx_strand_id
1 'polypeptide(L)'
;MKTLGEVFDSQFGIKLPQQISQGELTQLNINKQARLITLAVKFNGLVERNTLFDTEKLITKTLAYHTVIKPHFPTELFSADYFPQLYAAVRRDIPSINGTLNNAEVRFENNTLTINLLNGGKTLLDSKGFDKALIKLVSEEFNLYISVNYTGTVE
;
A
#
# COMPACT_ATOMS: atom_id res chain seq x y z
N MET A 1 -3.50 -23.48 2.07
CA MET A 1 -4.00 -22.25 1.44
C MET A 1 -3.43 -22.06 0.06
N LYS A 2 -4.21 -21.46 -0.81
CA LYS A 2 -3.79 -21.28 -2.19
C LYS A 2 -3.04 -19.97 -2.38
N THR A 3 -2.05 -19.99 -3.27
CA THR A 3 -1.37 -18.76 -3.69
C THR A 3 -2.22 -18.03 -4.73
N LEU A 4 -1.95 -16.74 -4.91
CA LEU A 4 -2.61 -15.96 -5.96
C LEU A 4 -2.38 -16.58 -7.33
N GLY A 5 -1.13 -17.05 -7.59
CA GLY A 5 -0.82 -17.69 -8.87
C GLY A 5 -1.66 -18.91 -9.13
N GLU A 6 -1.85 -19.76 -8.12
CA GLU A 6 -2.68 -20.95 -8.26
C GLU A 6 -4.12 -20.60 -8.60
N VAL A 7 -4.67 -19.54 -7.97
CA VAL A 7 -6.04 -19.13 -8.21
C VAL A 7 -6.21 -18.51 -9.60
N PHE A 8 -5.35 -17.55 -9.96
CA PHE A 8 -5.55 -16.78 -11.17
C PHE A 8 -5.01 -17.46 -12.42
N ASP A 9 -3.88 -18.18 -12.33
CA ASP A 9 -3.37 -18.92 -13.49
C ASP A 9 -4.25 -20.11 -13.83
N SER A 10 -4.60 -20.95 -12.85
CA SER A 10 -5.34 -22.17 -13.13
C SER A 10 -6.80 -21.93 -13.45
N GLN A 11 -7.44 -20.93 -12.85
CA GLN A 11 -8.89 -20.70 -13.03
C GLN A 11 -9.20 -19.66 -14.10
N PHE A 12 -8.34 -18.67 -14.29
CA PHE A 12 -8.61 -17.55 -15.19
C PHE A 12 -7.57 -17.39 -16.30
N GLY A 13 -6.49 -18.18 -16.28
CA GLY A 13 -5.42 -18.07 -17.27
C GLY A 13 -4.64 -16.79 -17.19
N ILE A 14 -4.63 -16.14 -16.04
CA ILE A 14 -3.90 -14.88 -15.82
C ILE A 14 -2.53 -15.18 -15.22
N LYS A 15 -1.46 -14.82 -15.92
CA LYS A 15 -0.11 -14.96 -15.39
C LYS A 15 0.26 -13.71 -14.61
N LEU A 16 0.52 -13.89 -13.32
CA LEU A 16 0.92 -12.82 -12.43
C LEU A 16 2.46 -12.76 -12.32
N PRO A 17 3.04 -11.58 -12.00
CA PRO A 17 4.47 -11.52 -11.69
C PRO A 17 4.81 -12.50 -10.57
N GLN A 18 6.01 -13.07 -10.62
CA GLN A 18 6.41 -14.11 -9.66
C GLN A 18 6.28 -13.64 -8.21
N GLN A 19 6.66 -12.39 -7.92
CA GLN A 19 6.55 -11.83 -6.58
C GLN A 19 5.12 -11.84 -6.07
N ILE A 20 4.17 -11.60 -6.96
CA ILE A 20 2.74 -11.55 -6.61
C ILE A 20 2.17 -12.96 -6.55
N SER A 21 2.53 -13.82 -7.50
CA SER A 21 1.95 -15.16 -7.60
C SER A 21 2.24 -16.02 -6.38
N GLN A 22 3.35 -15.77 -5.69
CA GLN A 22 3.74 -16.50 -4.48
C GLN A 22 2.99 -16.05 -3.24
N GLY A 23 2.27 -14.93 -3.30
CA GLY A 23 1.49 -14.43 -2.18
C GLY A 23 0.36 -15.39 -1.83
N GLU A 24 0.11 -15.56 -0.54
CA GLU A 24 -0.93 -16.44 -0.03
C GLU A 24 -2.25 -15.68 0.07
N LEU A 25 -3.26 -16.15 -0.66
CA LEU A 25 -4.58 -15.51 -0.63
C LEU A 25 -5.28 -15.89 0.67
N THR A 26 -5.42 -14.93 1.58
CA THR A 26 -6.04 -15.16 2.88
C THR A 26 -7.53 -14.83 2.89
N GLN A 27 -7.96 -13.91 2.02
CA GLN A 27 -9.36 -13.52 1.94
C GLN A 27 -9.68 -13.01 0.55
N LEU A 28 -10.85 -13.43 0.04
CA LEU A 28 -11.38 -12.96 -1.24
C LEU A 28 -12.79 -12.46 -1.00
N ASN A 29 -13.03 -11.19 -1.31
CA ASN A 29 -14.36 -10.59 -1.25
C ASN A 29 -14.78 -10.11 -2.62
N ILE A 30 -15.97 -10.48 -3.05
CA ILE A 30 -16.55 -10.03 -4.31
C ILE A 30 -17.85 -9.30 -4.01
N ASN A 31 -17.89 -8.01 -4.36
CA ASN A 31 -19.11 -7.22 -4.28
C ASN A 31 -19.67 -7.04 -5.69
N LYS A 32 -20.71 -7.79 -6.02
CA LYS A 32 -21.27 -7.79 -7.37
C LYS A 32 -21.96 -6.48 -7.71
N GLN A 33 -22.58 -5.82 -6.73
CA GLN A 33 -23.27 -4.56 -6.96
C GLN A 33 -22.31 -3.44 -7.28
N ALA A 34 -21.21 -3.36 -6.53
CA ALA A 34 -20.18 -2.35 -6.75
C ALA A 34 -19.18 -2.77 -7.84
N ARG A 35 -19.24 -4.01 -8.31
CA ARG A 35 -18.27 -4.61 -9.23
C ARG A 35 -16.86 -4.46 -8.71
N LEU A 36 -16.66 -4.90 -7.47
CA LEU A 36 -15.42 -4.73 -6.72
C LEU A 36 -14.92 -6.08 -6.21
N ILE A 37 -13.65 -6.36 -6.44
CA ILE A 37 -12.95 -7.53 -5.89
C ILE A 37 -11.89 -7.02 -4.93
N THR A 38 -11.88 -7.53 -3.71
CA THR A 38 -10.87 -7.22 -2.72
C THR A 38 -10.13 -8.50 -2.35
N LEU A 39 -8.79 -8.46 -2.48
CA LEU A 39 -7.92 -9.60 -2.22
C LEU A 39 -7.01 -9.27 -1.04
N ALA A 40 -7.09 -10.04 0.04
CA ALA A 40 -6.14 -9.95 1.13
C ALA A 40 -5.05 -11.00 0.90
N VAL A 41 -3.80 -10.57 0.80
CA VAL A 41 -2.69 -11.42 0.38
C VAL A 41 -1.53 -11.28 1.35
N LYS A 42 -1.05 -12.41 1.87
CA LYS A 42 0.10 -12.44 2.76
C LYS A 42 1.37 -12.73 1.95
N PHE A 43 2.32 -11.82 2.03
CA PHE A 43 3.62 -11.97 1.37
C PHE A 43 4.71 -12.26 2.38
N ASN A 44 5.73 -13.00 1.96
CA ASN A 44 6.90 -13.29 2.81
C ASN A 44 8.00 -12.23 2.67
N GLY A 45 7.91 -11.38 1.69
CA GLY A 45 8.85 -10.29 1.44
C GLY A 45 8.15 -9.06 0.93
N LEU A 46 8.85 -7.93 0.92
CA LEU A 46 8.27 -6.68 0.44
C LEU A 46 8.03 -6.73 -1.07
N VAL A 47 6.93 -6.12 -1.49
CA VAL A 47 6.56 -6.02 -2.90
C VAL A 47 6.39 -4.53 -3.24
N GLU A 48 6.94 -4.11 -4.38
CA GLU A 48 6.82 -2.74 -4.82
C GLU A 48 5.36 -2.40 -5.11
N ARG A 49 4.96 -1.19 -4.72
CA ARG A 49 3.58 -0.76 -4.87
C ARG A 49 3.14 -0.72 -6.33
N ASN A 50 4.02 -0.30 -7.23
CA ASN A 50 3.69 -0.29 -8.66
C ASN A 50 3.39 -1.69 -9.18
N THR A 51 4.10 -2.70 -8.69
CA THR A 51 3.83 -4.09 -9.06
C THR A 51 2.43 -4.52 -8.61
N LEU A 52 2.03 -4.12 -7.39
CA LEU A 52 0.68 -4.38 -6.89
C LEU A 52 -0.37 -3.67 -7.75
N PHE A 53 -0.15 -2.40 -8.05
CA PHE A 53 -1.09 -1.62 -8.86
C PHE A 53 -1.23 -2.17 -10.27
N ASP A 54 -0.13 -2.58 -10.91
CA ASP A 54 -0.16 -3.15 -12.25
C ASP A 54 -0.91 -4.49 -12.25
N THR A 55 -0.74 -5.29 -11.19
CA THR A 55 -1.48 -6.54 -11.03
C THR A 55 -2.96 -6.29 -10.87
N GLU A 56 -3.34 -5.30 -10.05
CA GLU A 56 -4.74 -4.90 -9.90
C GLU A 56 -5.36 -4.53 -11.26
N LYS A 57 -4.64 -3.75 -12.05
CA LYS A 57 -5.09 -3.33 -13.38
C LYS A 57 -5.26 -4.52 -14.32
N LEU A 58 -4.34 -5.47 -14.28
CA LEU A 58 -4.41 -6.68 -15.11
C LEU A 58 -5.65 -7.49 -14.77
N ILE A 59 -5.92 -7.72 -13.50
CA ILE A 59 -7.09 -8.48 -13.05
C ILE A 59 -8.38 -7.71 -13.40
N THR A 60 -8.39 -6.41 -13.17
CA THR A 60 -9.52 -5.55 -13.49
C THR A 60 -9.86 -5.63 -14.98
N LYS A 61 -8.85 -5.55 -15.84
CA LYS A 61 -9.05 -5.64 -17.29
C LYS A 61 -9.61 -7.00 -17.70
N THR A 62 -9.11 -8.06 -17.09
CA THR A 62 -9.49 -9.43 -17.48
C THR A 62 -10.88 -9.80 -16.98
N LEU A 63 -11.22 -9.43 -15.74
CA LEU A 63 -12.47 -9.84 -15.11
C LEU A 63 -13.57 -8.78 -15.15
N ALA A 64 -13.25 -7.56 -15.60
CA ALA A 64 -14.16 -6.41 -15.69
C ALA A 64 -14.75 -6.00 -14.31
N TYR A 65 -14.02 -6.29 -13.24
CA TYR A 65 -14.31 -5.83 -11.87
C TYR A 65 -13.13 -5.01 -11.38
N HIS A 66 -13.41 -3.88 -10.70
CA HIS A 66 -12.35 -3.13 -10.05
C HIS A 66 -11.70 -4.01 -8.99
N THR A 67 -10.40 -4.14 -9.02
CA THR A 67 -9.66 -5.05 -8.14
C THR A 67 -8.73 -4.27 -7.23
N VAL A 68 -8.78 -4.58 -5.94
CA VAL A 68 -7.89 -3.99 -4.93
C VAL A 68 -7.18 -5.11 -4.20
N ILE A 69 -5.85 -5.04 -4.16
CA ILE A 69 -5.02 -5.97 -3.42
C ILE A 69 -4.61 -5.31 -2.12
N LYS A 70 -4.93 -5.96 -0.99
CA LYS A 70 -4.52 -5.51 0.35
C LYS A 70 -3.39 -6.42 0.82
N PRO A 71 -2.13 -5.95 0.72
CA PRO A 71 -0.99 -6.79 1.09
C PRO A 71 -0.80 -6.83 2.60
N HIS A 72 -0.25 -7.94 3.09
CA HIS A 72 0.19 -8.10 4.47
C HIS A 72 1.62 -8.59 4.45
N PHE A 73 2.51 -7.85 5.12
CA PHE A 73 3.93 -8.12 5.15
C PHE A 73 4.39 -8.47 6.56
N PRO A 74 5.51 -9.21 6.71
CA PRO A 74 6.09 -9.41 8.03
C PRO A 74 6.43 -8.08 8.71
N THR A 75 6.07 -7.95 9.99
CA THR A 75 6.26 -6.72 10.74
C THR A 75 7.72 -6.26 10.75
N GLU A 76 8.65 -7.21 10.85
CA GLU A 76 10.08 -6.93 10.91
C GLU A 76 10.66 -6.36 9.63
N LEU A 77 9.91 -6.40 8.53
CA LEU A 77 10.37 -5.84 7.25
C LEU A 77 10.04 -4.35 7.11
N PHE A 78 9.28 -3.79 8.04
CA PHE A 78 8.96 -2.36 7.98
C PHE A 78 10.22 -1.51 8.25
N SER A 79 10.47 -0.54 7.38
CA SER A 79 11.54 0.43 7.55
C SER A 79 11.19 1.72 6.83
N ALA A 80 11.98 2.76 7.09
CA ALA A 80 11.81 4.05 6.40
C ALA A 80 11.99 3.91 4.88
N ASP A 81 12.78 2.94 4.43
CA ASP A 81 13.03 2.73 3.01
C ASP A 81 11.76 2.35 2.24
N TYR A 82 10.77 1.80 2.92
CA TYR A 82 9.50 1.44 2.28
C TYR A 82 8.53 2.62 2.20
N PHE A 83 8.86 3.75 2.79
CA PHE A 83 7.97 4.92 2.80
C PHE A 83 7.48 5.35 1.41
N PRO A 84 8.32 5.40 0.36
CA PRO A 84 7.83 5.78 -0.97
C PRO A 84 6.70 4.89 -1.46
N GLN A 85 6.70 3.61 -1.10
CA GLN A 85 5.65 2.66 -1.45
C GLN A 85 4.35 2.99 -0.71
N LEU A 86 4.45 3.33 0.56
CA LEU A 86 3.30 3.72 1.37
C LEU A 86 2.72 5.06 0.90
N TYR A 87 3.59 6.00 0.60
CA TYR A 87 3.17 7.30 0.06
C TYR A 87 2.40 7.13 -1.25
N ALA A 88 2.87 6.26 -2.13
CA ALA A 88 2.17 5.98 -3.38
C ALA A 88 0.76 5.44 -3.15
N ALA A 89 0.59 4.57 -2.14
CA ALA A 89 -0.72 4.02 -1.81
C ALA A 89 -1.66 5.09 -1.25
N VAL A 90 -1.17 5.93 -0.32
CA VAL A 90 -1.99 6.99 0.25
C VAL A 90 -2.34 8.04 -0.80
N ARG A 91 -1.38 8.38 -1.66
CA ARG A 91 -1.58 9.36 -2.74
C ARG A 91 -2.65 8.90 -3.72
N ARG A 92 -2.76 7.61 -3.96
CA ARG A 92 -3.83 7.06 -4.81
C ARG A 92 -5.20 7.40 -4.25
N ASP A 93 -5.37 7.31 -2.94
CA ASP A 93 -6.64 7.58 -2.26
C ASP A 93 -6.84 9.08 -1.99
N ILE A 94 -5.76 9.84 -1.84
CA ILE A 94 -5.80 11.28 -1.59
C ILE A 94 -4.90 11.99 -2.61
N PRO A 95 -5.35 12.14 -3.87
CA PRO A 95 -4.50 12.69 -4.93
C PRO A 95 -4.01 14.13 -4.67
N SER A 96 -4.71 14.89 -3.83
CA SER A 96 -4.34 16.28 -3.54
C SER A 96 -3.00 16.43 -2.84
N ILE A 97 -2.46 15.36 -2.25
CA ILE A 97 -1.14 15.40 -1.63
C ILE A 97 0.00 15.09 -2.61
N ASN A 98 -0.31 14.87 -3.88
CA ASN A 98 0.68 14.53 -4.89
C ASN A 98 1.76 15.60 -4.96
N GLY A 99 3.02 15.17 -4.88
CA GLY A 99 4.18 16.08 -4.95
C GLY A 99 4.59 16.71 -3.62
N THR A 100 3.73 16.68 -2.60
CA THR A 100 4.01 17.34 -1.32
C THR A 100 5.23 16.76 -0.62
N LEU A 101 5.41 15.44 -0.71
CA LEU A 101 6.50 14.74 -0.03
C LEU A 101 7.61 14.29 -0.98
N ASN A 102 7.66 14.84 -2.18
CA ASN A 102 8.74 14.52 -3.11
C ASN A 102 10.08 14.92 -2.48
N ASN A 103 11.04 13.98 -2.44
CA ASN A 103 12.37 14.16 -1.87
C ASN A 103 12.38 14.41 -0.35
N ALA A 104 11.27 14.15 0.34
CA ALA A 104 11.27 14.25 1.80
C ALA A 104 12.18 13.18 2.40
N GLU A 105 12.89 13.54 3.46
CA GLU A 105 13.70 12.60 4.21
C GLU A 105 12.85 11.97 5.29
N VAL A 106 12.95 10.65 5.43
CA VAL A 106 12.12 9.89 6.37
C VAL A 106 13.02 9.01 7.22
N ARG A 107 12.75 8.99 8.53
CA ARG A 107 13.43 8.12 9.48
C ARG A 107 12.42 7.37 10.32
N PHE A 108 12.79 6.17 10.76
CA PHE A 108 11.94 5.37 11.62
C PHE A 108 12.74 4.88 12.83
N GLU A 109 12.34 5.32 14.02
CA GLU A 109 12.96 4.93 15.30
C GLU A 109 11.89 4.89 16.38
N ASN A 110 11.99 3.92 17.29
CA ASN A 110 11.10 3.81 18.45
C ASN A 110 9.63 3.87 18.07
N ASN A 111 9.25 3.17 16.99
CA ASN A 111 7.89 3.14 16.46
C ASN A 111 7.39 4.53 16.03
N THR A 112 8.28 5.46 15.79
CA THR A 112 7.94 6.81 15.30
C THR A 112 8.55 7.02 13.92
N LEU A 113 7.70 7.34 12.95
CA LEU A 113 8.12 7.71 11.61
C LEU A 113 8.23 9.23 11.56
N THR A 114 9.44 9.73 11.34
CA THR A 114 9.71 11.16 11.27
C THR A 114 9.91 11.57 9.82
N ILE A 115 9.10 12.52 9.36
CA ILE A 115 9.13 13.01 7.98
C ILE A 115 9.65 14.45 7.99
N ASN A 116 10.79 14.68 7.32
CA ASN A 116 11.37 16.01 7.21
C ASN A 116 10.77 16.70 6.00
N LEU A 117 9.99 17.75 6.24
CA LEU A 117 9.27 18.47 5.19
C LEU A 117 10.19 19.55 4.59
N LEU A 118 10.94 19.16 3.57
CA LEU A 118 11.91 20.09 2.94
C LEU A 118 11.21 21.23 2.21
N ASN A 119 10.00 21.01 1.73
CA ASN A 119 9.25 21.97 0.93
C ASN A 119 7.98 22.48 1.60
N GLY A 120 7.85 22.27 2.92
CA GLY A 120 6.63 22.63 3.64
C GLY A 120 5.48 21.63 3.41
N GLY A 121 4.25 22.11 3.52
CA GLY A 121 3.07 21.30 3.23
C GLY A 121 2.40 20.66 4.43
N LYS A 122 2.85 20.95 5.65
CA LYS A 122 2.26 20.34 6.84
C LYS A 122 0.76 20.64 6.96
N THR A 123 0.36 21.88 6.68
CA THR A 123 -1.05 22.27 6.76
C THR A 123 -1.91 21.43 5.80
N LEU A 124 -1.45 21.21 4.58
CA LEU A 124 -2.17 20.39 3.61
C LEU A 124 -2.26 18.95 4.09
N LEU A 125 -1.14 18.38 4.55
CA LEU A 125 -1.11 17.01 5.03
C LEU A 125 -2.02 16.81 6.23
N ASP A 126 -2.02 17.75 7.18
CA ASP A 126 -2.89 17.69 8.35
C ASP A 126 -4.36 17.79 7.93
N SER A 127 -4.69 18.70 7.01
CA SER A 127 -6.08 18.90 6.57
C SER A 127 -6.62 17.68 5.83
N LYS A 128 -5.76 16.90 5.18
CA LYS A 128 -6.16 15.70 4.46
C LYS A 128 -6.04 14.43 5.30
N GLY A 129 -5.56 14.54 6.55
CA GLY A 129 -5.42 13.39 7.42
C GLY A 129 -4.37 12.40 6.99
N PHE A 130 -3.28 12.88 6.36
CA PHE A 130 -2.22 12.02 5.84
C PHE A 130 -1.62 11.13 6.93
N ASP A 131 -1.31 11.71 8.09
CA ASP A 131 -0.74 10.96 9.22
C ASP A 131 -1.64 9.81 9.64
N LYS A 132 -2.94 10.07 9.76
CA LYS A 132 -3.92 9.05 10.14
C LYS A 132 -4.04 7.96 9.08
N ALA A 133 -4.05 8.34 7.80
CA ALA A 133 -4.12 7.39 6.70
C ALA A 133 -2.88 6.50 6.68
N LEU A 134 -1.70 7.09 6.91
CA LEU A 134 -0.44 6.36 6.93
C LEU A 134 -0.38 5.39 8.11
N ILE A 135 -0.77 5.84 9.30
CA ILE A 135 -0.81 4.99 10.50
C ILE A 135 -1.73 3.80 10.27
N LYS A 136 -2.91 4.04 9.71
CA LYS A 136 -3.86 2.97 9.41
C LYS A 136 -3.27 1.98 8.41
N LEU A 137 -2.64 2.47 7.35
CA LEU A 137 -2.06 1.63 6.30
C LEU A 137 -0.96 0.74 6.86
N VAL A 138 -0.06 1.27 7.67
CA VAL A 138 1.01 0.50 8.29
C VAL A 138 0.44 -0.55 9.24
N SER A 139 -0.58 -0.19 10.00
CA SER A 139 -1.26 -1.14 10.89
C SER A 139 -1.87 -2.30 10.10
N GLU A 140 -2.52 -2.01 8.97
CA GLU A 140 -3.15 -3.04 8.15
C GLU A 140 -2.13 -3.90 7.42
N GLU A 141 -1.06 -3.30 6.89
CA GLU A 141 -0.10 -4.03 6.05
C GLU A 141 1.00 -4.72 6.84
N PHE A 142 1.44 -4.13 7.95
CA PHE A 142 2.57 -4.65 8.73
C PHE A 142 2.18 -5.10 10.14
N ASN A 143 0.93 -4.96 10.52
CA ASN A 143 0.45 -5.23 11.87
C ASN A 143 1.30 -4.50 12.91
N LEU A 144 1.59 -3.23 12.65
CA LEU A 144 2.49 -2.41 13.44
C LEU A 144 1.83 -1.06 13.70
N TYR A 145 1.79 -0.63 14.96
CA TYR A 145 1.27 0.67 15.35
C TYR A 145 2.41 1.67 15.48
N ILE A 146 2.36 2.72 14.66
CA ILE A 146 3.41 3.75 14.63
C ILE A 146 2.82 5.10 14.96
N SER A 147 3.70 6.03 15.34
CA SER A 147 3.38 7.46 15.39
C SER A 147 4.04 8.16 14.21
N VAL A 148 3.45 9.27 13.77
CA VAL A 148 4.02 10.07 12.68
C VAL A 148 4.32 11.46 13.21
N ASN A 149 5.55 11.93 12.92
CA ASN A 149 6.02 13.24 13.33
C ASN A 149 6.59 13.99 12.13
N TYR A 150 6.34 15.29 12.05
CA TYR A 150 6.87 16.14 10.99
C TYR A 150 7.95 17.06 11.53
N THR A 151 9.04 17.20 10.76
CA THR A 151 10.13 18.14 11.06
C THR A 151 10.41 18.98 9.81
N GLY A 152 11.29 19.97 9.94
CA GLY A 152 11.67 20.83 8.81
C GLY A 152 10.77 22.04 8.69
N THR A 153 10.55 22.48 7.44
CA THR A 153 9.73 23.67 7.18
C THR A 153 8.26 23.38 7.49
N VAL A 154 7.66 24.21 8.34
CA VAL A 154 6.27 24.09 8.77
C VAL A 154 5.49 25.28 8.25
N GLU A 155 4.42 25.03 7.53
CA GLU A 155 3.49 26.05 7.03
C GLU A 155 2.07 25.64 7.29
#